data_3a3e8ec1c46e32dc6ab5da302ad64180
#
_entry.id   3a3e8ec1c46e32dc6ab5da302ad64180
#
_cell.length_a   1.000
_cell.length_b   1.000
_cell.length_c   1.000
_cell.angle_alpha   90.00
_cell.angle_beta   90.00
_cell.angle_gamma   90.00
#
_symmetry.space_group_name_H-M   'P 1'
#
loop_
_entity.id
_entity.type
_entity.pdbx_description
1 polymer ?
#
loop_
_entity_poly.entity_id
_entity_poly.type
_entity_poly.pdbx_seq_one_letter_code
_entity_poly.pdbx_strand_id
1 'polypeptide(L)'
;MADNITTTQIEWRMKKMAIGSSIHSSSVLMKDIQSQFEQLKLRWESYPNLVKSTDYHQKRETIRLVTEELYLLSKRIDDNILFHKTVIANSSIIADMVVSLSLLETLYEMKDVVEVYSRQCL
;
A
#
# COMPACT_ATOMS: atom_id res chain seq x y z
N MET A 1 -5.53 1.68 43.94
CA MET A 1 -5.74 0.51 43.06
C MET A 1 -6.83 0.70 42.03
N ALA A 2 -7.98 1.23 42.39
CA ALA A 2 -9.06 1.53 41.48
C ALA A 2 -8.62 2.50 40.36
N ASP A 3 -7.83 3.52 40.68
CA ASP A 3 -7.33 4.52 39.74
C ASP A 3 -6.38 3.91 38.72
N ASN A 4 -5.51 2.98 39.12
CA ASN A 4 -4.59 2.29 38.19
C ASN A 4 -5.34 1.39 37.23
N ILE A 5 -6.36 0.68 37.69
CA ILE A 5 -7.21 -0.16 36.85
C ILE A 5 -7.95 0.73 35.84
N THR A 6 -8.51 1.85 36.30
CA THR A 6 -9.24 2.79 35.44
C THR A 6 -8.32 3.40 34.37
N THR A 7 -7.11 3.80 34.77
CA THR A 7 -6.11 4.35 33.85
C THR A 7 -5.73 3.32 32.80
N THR A 8 -5.48 2.07 33.17
CA THR A 8 -5.16 0.99 32.25
C THR A 8 -6.30 0.73 31.26
N GLN A 9 -7.57 0.75 31.72
CA GLN A 9 -8.72 0.59 30.87
C GLN A 9 -8.86 1.75 29.88
N ILE A 10 -8.63 2.98 30.32
CA ILE A 10 -8.67 4.16 29.46
C ILE A 10 -7.58 4.08 28.40
N GLU A 11 -6.35 3.76 28.78
CA GLU A 11 -5.23 3.58 27.85
C GLU A 11 -5.52 2.50 26.82
N TRP A 12 -6.08 1.37 27.25
CA TRP A 12 -6.44 0.28 26.37
C TRP A 12 -7.53 0.69 25.38
N ARG A 13 -8.56 1.42 25.83
CA ARG A 13 -9.62 1.94 24.97
C ARG A 13 -9.07 2.94 23.95
N MET A 14 -8.20 3.85 24.37
CA MET A 14 -7.58 4.81 23.47
C MET A 14 -6.73 4.12 22.43
N LYS A 15 -5.94 3.12 22.82
CA LYS A 15 -5.13 2.32 21.91
C LYS A 15 -5.99 1.57 20.91
N LYS A 16 -7.09 0.97 21.38
CA LYS A 16 -8.05 0.27 20.52
C LYS A 16 -8.72 1.20 19.51
N MET A 17 -9.14 2.39 19.96
CA MET A 17 -9.74 3.41 19.09
C MET A 17 -8.73 3.91 18.06
N ALA A 18 -7.49 4.13 18.45
CA ALA A 18 -6.43 4.55 17.55
C ALA A 18 -6.17 3.50 16.45
N ILE A 19 -6.12 2.22 16.82
CA ILE A 19 -5.96 1.12 15.85
C ILE A 19 -7.14 1.08 14.90
N GLY A 20 -8.38 1.13 15.39
CA GLY A 20 -9.59 1.11 14.57
C GLY A 20 -9.65 2.29 13.60
N SER A 21 -9.32 3.50 14.07
CA SER A 21 -9.23 4.70 13.24
C SER A 21 -8.13 4.57 12.19
N SER A 22 -6.98 4.00 12.56
CA SER A 22 -5.86 3.76 11.63
C SER A 22 -6.23 2.75 10.56
N ILE A 23 -6.96 1.69 10.90
CA ILE A 23 -7.45 0.70 9.93
C ILE A 23 -8.43 1.34 8.95
N HIS A 24 -9.36 2.17 9.43
CA HIS A 24 -10.29 2.90 8.57
C HIS A 24 -9.54 3.82 7.60
N SER A 25 -8.60 4.61 8.10
CA SER A 25 -7.75 5.49 7.28
C SER A 25 -6.92 4.69 6.29
N SER A 26 -6.41 3.54 6.70
CA SER A 26 -5.64 2.63 5.84
C SER A 26 -6.52 2.01 4.76
N SER A 27 -7.80 1.72 5.03
CA SER A 27 -8.73 1.23 4.01
C SER A 27 -9.02 2.27 2.95
N VAL A 28 -9.16 3.55 3.33
CA VAL A 28 -9.30 4.67 2.38
C VAL A 28 -8.02 4.82 1.56
N LEU A 29 -6.86 4.78 2.21
CA LEU A 29 -5.56 4.83 1.55
C LEU A 29 -5.36 3.64 0.62
N MET A 30 -5.85 2.46 0.99
CA MET A 30 -5.81 1.26 0.17
C MET A 30 -6.56 1.43 -1.15
N LYS A 31 -7.76 2.05 -1.11
CA LYS A 31 -8.51 2.37 -2.33
C LYS A 31 -7.73 3.32 -3.23
N ASP A 32 -7.05 4.30 -2.64
CA ASP A 32 -6.21 5.24 -3.36
C ASP A 32 -5.02 4.55 -4.01
N ILE A 33 -4.35 3.65 -3.29
CA ILE A 33 -3.26 2.82 -3.81
C ILE A 33 -3.76 1.93 -4.95
N GLN A 34 -4.91 1.27 -4.79
CA GLN A 34 -5.50 0.44 -5.83
C GLN A 34 -5.82 1.24 -7.08
N SER A 35 -6.37 2.44 -6.94
CA SER A 35 -6.64 3.35 -8.05
C SER A 35 -5.35 3.72 -8.79
N GLN A 36 -4.31 4.08 -8.06
CA GLN A 36 -3.00 4.40 -8.60
C GLN A 36 -2.38 3.20 -9.34
N PHE A 37 -2.50 2.02 -8.76
CA PHE A 37 -2.04 0.76 -9.36
C PHE A 37 -2.76 0.47 -10.67
N GLU A 38 -4.08 0.59 -10.72
CA GLU A 38 -4.87 0.36 -11.94
C GLU A 38 -4.50 1.36 -13.05
N GLN A 39 -4.29 2.62 -12.70
CA GLN A 39 -3.83 3.63 -13.65
C GLN A 39 -2.44 3.30 -14.20
N LEU A 40 -1.55 2.83 -13.35
CA LEU A 40 -0.21 2.40 -13.76
C LEU A 40 -0.29 1.19 -14.70
N LYS A 41 -1.13 0.21 -14.40
CA LYS A 41 -1.35 -0.96 -15.28
C LYS A 41 -1.83 -0.54 -16.67
N LEU A 42 -2.81 0.36 -16.75
CA LEU A 42 -3.32 0.86 -18.01
C LEU A 42 -2.22 1.57 -18.84
N ARG A 43 -1.40 2.39 -18.17
CA ARG A 43 -0.25 3.04 -18.84
C ARG A 43 0.79 2.02 -19.25
N TRP A 44 1.02 1.00 -18.44
CA TRP A 44 1.96 -0.06 -18.76
C TRP A 44 1.54 -0.83 -20.02
N GLU A 45 0.27 -1.11 -20.17
CA GLU A 45 -0.27 -1.78 -21.38
C GLU A 45 -0.08 -0.94 -22.64
N SER A 46 -0.11 0.38 -22.52
CA SER A 46 0.17 1.29 -23.65
C SER A 46 1.67 1.55 -23.87
N TYR A 47 2.53 1.12 -22.97
CA TYR A 47 3.97 1.34 -23.00
C TYR A 47 4.65 0.86 -24.28
N PRO A 48 4.32 -0.30 -24.89
CA PRO A 48 4.91 -0.72 -26.15
C PRO A 48 4.73 0.30 -27.29
N ASN A 49 3.59 1.00 -27.32
CA ASN A 49 3.34 2.04 -28.31
C ASN A 49 4.22 3.28 -28.07
N LEU A 50 4.43 3.64 -26.81
CA LEU A 50 5.30 4.75 -26.43
C LEU A 50 6.77 4.44 -26.74
N VAL A 51 7.20 3.19 -26.51
CA VAL A 51 8.58 2.75 -26.79
C VAL A 51 8.87 2.70 -28.28
N LYS A 52 7.86 2.54 -29.13
CA LYS A 52 7.99 2.58 -30.59
C LYS A 52 8.21 3.99 -31.16
N SER A 53 8.03 5.04 -30.34
CA SER A 53 8.32 6.41 -30.78
C SER A 53 9.79 6.53 -31.17
N THR A 54 10.07 7.26 -32.24
CA THR A 54 11.43 7.54 -32.72
C THR A 54 12.08 8.69 -31.95
N ASP A 55 11.32 9.42 -31.16
CA ASP A 55 11.83 10.52 -30.35
C ASP A 55 12.53 9.99 -29.11
N TYR A 56 13.85 10.13 -29.07
CA TYR A 56 14.70 9.71 -27.97
C TYR A 56 14.35 10.42 -26.65
N HIS A 57 14.07 11.73 -26.71
CA HIS A 57 13.74 12.51 -25.51
C HIS A 57 12.41 12.08 -24.91
N GLN A 58 11.42 11.81 -25.76
CA GLN A 58 10.12 11.32 -25.32
C GLN A 58 10.22 9.94 -24.68
N LYS A 59 11.00 9.04 -25.26
CA LYS A 59 11.26 7.70 -24.68
C LYS A 59 11.92 7.81 -23.31
N ARG A 60 12.97 8.61 -23.22
CA ARG A 60 13.71 8.83 -21.98
C ARG A 60 12.82 9.39 -20.89
N GLU A 61 12.03 10.40 -21.21
CA GLU A 61 11.10 11.02 -20.26
C GLU A 61 10.03 10.04 -19.79
N THR A 62 9.47 9.26 -20.71
CA THR A 62 8.47 8.23 -20.38
C THR A 62 9.06 7.18 -19.44
N ILE A 63 10.25 6.68 -19.73
CA ILE A 63 10.94 5.69 -18.87
C ILE A 63 11.19 6.27 -17.49
N ARG A 64 11.65 7.52 -17.43
CA ARG A 64 11.90 8.21 -16.15
C ARG A 64 10.63 8.31 -15.31
N LEU A 65 9.53 8.77 -15.91
CA LEU A 65 8.25 8.94 -15.21
C LEU A 65 7.69 7.61 -14.72
N VAL A 66 7.71 6.59 -15.57
CA VAL A 66 7.21 5.26 -15.21
C VAL A 66 8.05 4.65 -14.09
N THR A 67 9.36 4.77 -14.17
CA THR A 67 10.27 4.26 -13.13
C THR A 67 10.03 4.96 -11.80
N GLU A 68 9.83 6.27 -11.81
CA GLU A 68 9.52 7.05 -10.62
C GLU A 68 8.17 6.63 -10.02
N GLU A 69 7.14 6.47 -10.84
CA GLU A 69 5.83 6.00 -10.37
C GLU A 69 5.89 4.61 -9.76
N LEU A 70 6.62 3.69 -10.38
CA LEU A 70 6.84 2.35 -9.85
C LEU A 70 7.51 2.39 -8.48
N TYR A 71 8.55 3.21 -8.34
CA TYR A 71 9.26 3.36 -7.08
C TYR A 71 8.35 3.90 -5.97
N LEU A 72 7.62 4.97 -6.25
CA LEU A 72 6.73 5.59 -5.26
C LEU A 72 5.58 4.66 -4.87
N LEU A 73 4.99 3.97 -5.84
CA LEU A 73 3.93 3.01 -5.58
C LEU A 73 4.44 1.82 -4.77
N SER A 74 5.60 1.29 -5.12
CA SER A 74 6.25 0.20 -4.38
C SER A 74 6.49 0.58 -2.92
N LYS A 75 6.95 1.79 -2.67
CA LYS A 75 7.17 2.31 -1.32
C LYS A 75 5.86 2.42 -0.54
N ARG A 76 4.81 2.93 -1.15
CA ARG A 76 3.49 3.02 -0.52
C ARG A 76 2.95 1.63 -0.17
N ILE A 77 3.10 0.67 -1.06
CA ILE A 77 2.69 -0.72 -0.84
C ILE A 77 3.47 -1.30 0.34
N ASP A 78 4.79 -1.17 0.36
CA ASP A 78 5.64 -1.70 1.42
C ASP A 78 5.32 -1.07 2.78
N ASP A 79 5.09 0.23 2.85
CA ASP A 79 4.71 0.92 4.08
C ASP A 79 3.36 0.41 4.61
N ASN A 80 2.41 0.14 3.73
CA ASN A 80 1.10 -0.40 4.12
C ASN A 80 1.18 -1.88 4.52
N ILE A 81 2.04 -2.66 3.88
CA ILE A 81 2.31 -4.04 4.31
C ILE A 81 2.85 -4.04 5.75
N LEU A 82 3.82 -3.19 6.03
CA LEU A 82 4.38 -3.08 7.38
C LEU A 82 3.32 -2.66 8.40
N PHE A 83 2.48 -1.69 8.05
CA PHE A 83 1.39 -1.23 8.91
C PHE A 83 0.45 -2.39 9.26
N HIS A 84 -0.02 -3.15 8.30
CA HIS A 84 -0.96 -4.24 8.54
C HIS A 84 -0.32 -5.42 9.28
N LYS A 85 0.94 -5.71 9.04
CA LYS A 85 1.70 -6.68 9.85
C LYS A 85 1.79 -6.25 11.30
N THR A 86 2.00 -4.97 11.55
CA THR A 86 2.04 -4.40 12.89
C THR A 86 0.68 -4.49 13.59
N VAL A 87 -0.41 -4.21 12.86
CA VAL A 87 -1.77 -4.36 13.38
C VAL A 87 -2.03 -5.81 13.82
N ILE A 88 -1.70 -6.77 12.97
CA ILE A 88 -1.90 -8.20 13.28
C ILE A 88 -1.09 -8.60 14.52
N ALA A 89 0.15 -8.16 14.61
CA ALA A 89 1.03 -8.50 15.73
C ALA A 89 0.57 -7.91 17.07
N ASN A 90 -0.06 -6.75 17.06
CA ASN A 90 -0.41 -6.00 18.26
C ASN A 90 -1.90 -5.97 18.60
N SER A 91 -2.77 -6.37 17.68
CA SER A 91 -4.21 -6.36 17.90
C SER A 91 -4.64 -7.61 18.68
N SER A 92 -5.60 -7.42 19.58
CA SER A 92 -6.30 -8.49 20.27
C SER A 92 -7.71 -8.71 19.71
N ILE A 93 -8.09 -7.96 18.68
CA ILE A 93 -9.43 -7.98 18.07
C ILE A 93 -9.35 -8.77 16.78
N ILE A 94 -10.05 -9.91 16.77
CA ILE A 94 -10.05 -10.85 15.62
C ILE A 94 -10.55 -10.16 14.34
N ALA A 95 -11.60 -9.33 14.44
CA ALA A 95 -12.14 -8.61 13.29
C ALA A 95 -11.09 -7.71 12.62
N ASP A 96 -10.29 -7.00 13.41
CA ASP A 96 -9.22 -6.13 12.89
C ASP A 96 -8.12 -6.96 12.22
N MET A 97 -7.76 -8.09 12.80
CA MET A 97 -6.77 -9.00 12.22
C MET A 97 -7.25 -9.57 10.89
N VAL A 98 -8.53 -9.96 10.79
CA VAL A 98 -9.11 -10.50 9.56
C VAL A 98 -9.10 -9.44 8.45
N VAL A 99 -9.50 -8.21 8.74
CA VAL A 99 -9.45 -7.10 7.79
C VAL A 99 -8.02 -6.84 7.31
N SER A 100 -7.07 -6.78 8.23
CA SER A 100 -5.67 -6.54 7.88
C SER A 100 -5.07 -7.69 7.05
N LEU A 101 -5.42 -8.95 7.35
CA LEU A 101 -5.00 -10.08 6.53
C LEU A 101 -5.52 -9.98 5.10
N SER A 102 -6.79 -9.63 4.93
CA SER A 102 -7.40 -9.46 3.61
C SER A 102 -6.71 -8.35 2.82
N LEU A 103 -6.43 -7.21 3.46
CA LEU A 103 -5.72 -6.10 2.82
C LEU A 103 -4.27 -6.47 2.49
N LEU A 104 -3.61 -7.25 3.34
CA LEU A 104 -2.26 -7.77 3.06
C LEU A 104 -2.23 -8.64 1.80
N GLU A 105 -3.18 -9.53 1.63
CA GLU A 105 -3.25 -10.37 0.42
C GLU A 105 -3.30 -9.51 -0.84
N THR A 106 -4.16 -8.50 -0.85
CA THR A 106 -4.27 -7.56 -1.98
C THR A 106 -2.97 -6.78 -2.19
N LEU A 107 -2.33 -6.33 -1.11
CA LEU A 107 -1.06 -5.61 -1.18
C LEU A 107 0.07 -6.47 -1.76
N TYR A 108 0.15 -7.74 -1.35
CA TYR A 108 1.15 -8.67 -1.89
C TYR A 108 0.92 -8.96 -3.36
N GLU A 109 -0.33 -9.12 -3.80
CA GLU A 109 -0.65 -9.29 -5.22
C GLU A 109 -0.19 -8.09 -6.05
N MET A 110 -0.48 -6.87 -5.59
CA MET A 110 -0.01 -5.66 -6.25
C MET A 110 1.50 -5.55 -6.25
N LYS A 111 2.14 -5.90 -5.14
CA LYS A 111 3.60 -5.88 -5.02
C LYS A 111 4.26 -6.80 -6.04
N ASP A 112 3.74 -8.01 -6.22
CA ASP A 112 4.26 -8.97 -7.19
C ASP A 112 4.21 -8.41 -8.61
N VAL A 113 3.11 -7.77 -9.00
CA VAL A 113 2.97 -7.14 -10.32
C VAL A 113 3.94 -5.98 -10.48
N VAL A 114 4.06 -5.12 -9.48
CA VAL A 114 4.99 -3.98 -9.49
C VAL A 114 6.44 -4.45 -9.60
N GLU A 115 6.80 -5.53 -8.91
CA GLU A 115 8.14 -6.12 -9.01
C GLU A 115 8.43 -6.64 -10.42
N VAL A 116 7.46 -7.30 -11.06
CA VAL A 116 7.60 -7.75 -12.45
C VAL A 116 7.82 -6.56 -13.37
N TYR A 117 7.02 -5.51 -13.24
CA TYR A 117 7.18 -4.29 -14.05
C TYR A 117 8.54 -3.63 -13.81
N SER A 118 8.98 -3.57 -12.57
CA SER A 118 10.29 -2.98 -12.22
C SER A 118 11.45 -3.73 -12.86
N ARG A 119 11.37 -5.06 -12.91
CA ARG A 119 12.38 -5.89 -13.57
C ARG A 119 12.40 -5.65 -15.09
N GLN A 120 11.26 -5.40 -15.69
CA GLN A 120 11.14 -5.12 -17.13
C GLN A 120 11.69 -3.75 -17.51
N CYS A 121 11.77 -2.81 -16.55
CA CYS A 121 12.38 -1.49 -16.75
C CYS A 121 13.91 -1.50 -16.70
N LEU A 122 14.48 -2.55 -16.16
CA LEU A 122 15.94 -2.73 -16.08
C LEU A 122 16.42 -3.45 -17.35
#